data_cf32f68b4be10a7aee6a35bcccd0cd67
#
_entry.id   cf32f68b4be10a7aee6a35bcccd0cd67
#
_cell.length_a   1.000
_cell.length_b   1.000
_cell.length_c   1.000
_cell.angle_alpha   90.00
_cell.angle_beta   90.00
_cell.angle_gamma   90.00
#
_symmetry.space_group_name_H-M   'P 1'
#
loop_
_entity.id
_entity.type
_entity.pdbx_description
1 polymer ?
#
loop_
_entity_poly.entity_id
_entity_poly.type
_entity_poly.pdbx_seq_one_letter_code
_entity_poly.pdbx_strand_id
1 'polypeptide(L)'
;SVSDIDSALIVHDHKTKKTLLNLNDCIFNPTHANTLKKILKNLNSSIDLLALGYTGAGPFPQTYYDHIIDTNELEVKANEKKVEFFKRYKNYIEHFPAKYNLPFAGEYMLGGSLSHLNHYRGVSDAFEVKAFDPNAVILKNGGSINLISDDVSNERVAMYSKNDLNNRISEISK
;
A
#
# COMPACT_ATOMS: atom_id res chain seq x y z
N SER A 1 -3.64 -10.92 24.01
CA SER A 1 -4.41 -10.63 22.78
C SER A 1 -3.94 -9.28 22.28
N VAL A 2 -3.35 -9.24 21.10
CA VAL A 2 -3.11 -8.00 20.42
C VAL A 2 -4.50 -7.48 20.03
N SER A 3 -4.92 -6.36 20.58
CA SER A 3 -6.13 -5.67 20.15
C SER A 3 -5.87 -5.18 18.74
N ASP A 4 -6.53 -5.78 17.74
CA ASP A 4 -6.50 -5.27 16.38
C ASP A 4 -7.14 -3.88 16.38
N ILE A 5 -6.30 -2.86 16.17
CA ILE A 5 -6.74 -1.46 16.16
C ILE A 5 -7.33 -1.11 14.78
N ASP A 6 -6.93 -1.84 13.74
CA ASP A 6 -7.32 -1.57 12.37
C ASP A 6 -8.57 -2.35 11.95
N SER A 7 -9.42 -1.68 11.19
CA SER A 7 -10.68 -2.23 10.70
C SER A 7 -10.70 -2.31 9.18
N ALA A 8 -11.15 -3.44 8.63
CA ALA A 8 -11.48 -3.54 7.22
C ALA A 8 -12.84 -2.89 6.94
N LEU A 9 -12.97 -2.25 5.79
CA LEU A 9 -14.23 -1.66 5.33
C LEU A 9 -14.70 -2.37 4.05
N ILE A 10 -15.93 -2.91 4.09
CA ILE A 10 -16.62 -3.38 2.89
C ILE A 10 -17.69 -2.36 2.52
N VAL A 11 -17.64 -1.88 1.27
CA VAL A 11 -18.69 -1.05 0.68
C VAL A 11 -19.33 -1.86 -0.44
N HIS A 12 -20.63 -2.13 -0.34
CA HIS A 12 -21.41 -2.84 -1.36
C HIS A 12 -22.58 -1.98 -1.82
N ASP A 13 -22.61 -1.66 -3.10
CA ASP A 13 -23.74 -0.98 -3.72
C ASP A 13 -24.75 -2.02 -4.21
N HIS A 14 -25.90 -2.10 -3.55
CA HIS A 14 -26.98 -3.01 -3.88
C HIS A 14 -27.59 -2.78 -5.28
N LYS A 15 -27.48 -1.57 -5.83
CA LYS A 15 -28.03 -1.22 -7.14
C LYS A 15 -27.12 -1.69 -8.27
N THR A 16 -25.84 -1.37 -8.18
CA THR A 16 -24.85 -1.71 -9.22
C THR A 16 -24.15 -3.05 -8.98
N LYS A 17 -24.36 -3.63 -7.78
CA LYS A 17 -23.69 -4.87 -7.31
C LYS A 17 -22.17 -4.76 -7.25
N LYS A 18 -21.64 -3.54 -7.16
CA LYS A 18 -20.21 -3.30 -7.03
C LYS A 18 -19.76 -3.37 -5.59
N THR A 19 -18.60 -3.97 -5.37
CA THR A 19 -18.04 -4.17 -4.03
C THR A 19 -16.61 -3.67 -3.97
N LEU A 20 -16.35 -2.82 -2.99
CA LEU A 20 -15.03 -2.39 -2.57
C LEU A 20 -14.69 -3.03 -1.23
N LEU A 21 -13.49 -3.61 -1.11
CA LEU A 21 -12.89 -4.03 0.14
C LEU A 21 -11.66 -3.18 0.41
N ASN A 22 -11.69 -2.41 1.49
CA ASN A 22 -10.54 -1.62 1.95
C ASN A 22 -9.93 -2.28 3.18
N LEU A 23 -8.68 -2.71 3.08
CA LEU A 23 -7.93 -3.35 4.15
C LEU A 23 -6.96 -2.40 4.84
N ASN A 24 -6.68 -1.24 4.23
CA ASN A 24 -5.76 -0.23 4.76
C ASN A 24 -4.52 -0.85 5.42
N ASP A 25 -4.31 -0.58 6.71
CA ASP A 25 -3.16 -1.05 7.49
C ASP A 25 -3.40 -2.41 8.19
N CYS A 26 -4.52 -3.07 7.91
CA CYS A 26 -4.82 -4.38 8.52
C CYS A 26 -3.67 -5.36 8.36
N ILE A 27 -3.25 -5.96 9.47
CA ILE A 27 -2.29 -7.06 9.45
C ILE A 27 -3.02 -8.33 9.00
N PHE A 28 -2.43 -9.07 8.06
CA PHE A 28 -3.04 -10.30 7.59
C PHE A 28 -3.21 -11.29 8.73
N ASN A 29 -4.48 -11.67 8.97
CA ASN A 29 -4.88 -12.64 9.97
C ASN A 29 -5.89 -13.61 9.35
N PRO A 30 -5.65 -14.94 9.38
CA PRO A 30 -6.54 -15.93 8.77
C PRO A 30 -7.97 -15.90 9.32
N THR A 31 -8.15 -15.64 10.61
CA THR A 31 -9.48 -15.56 11.23
C THR A 31 -10.25 -14.35 10.70
N HIS A 32 -9.58 -13.19 10.62
CA HIS A 32 -10.16 -11.97 10.04
C HIS A 32 -10.50 -12.17 8.56
N ALA A 33 -9.56 -12.73 7.78
CA ALA A 33 -9.81 -13.06 6.37
C ALA A 33 -11.00 -13.99 6.16
N ASN A 34 -11.17 -15.03 7.01
CA ASN A 34 -12.31 -15.92 6.95
C ASN A 34 -13.63 -15.22 7.30
N THR A 35 -13.61 -14.27 8.25
CA THR A 35 -14.77 -13.44 8.57
C THR A 35 -15.20 -12.57 7.40
N LEU A 36 -14.24 -11.88 6.76
CA LEU A 36 -14.51 -11.09 5.55
C LEU A 36 -15.08 -11.94 4.41
N LYS A 37 -14.51 -13.14 4.17
CA LYS A 37 -15.03 -14.09 3.17
C LYS A 37 -16.47 -14.49 3.45
N LYS A 38 -16.86 -14.73 4.71
CA LYS A 38 -18.25 -15.02 5.07
C LYS A 38 -19.17 -13.85 4.77
N ILE A 39 -18.77 -12.63 5.07
CA ILE A 39 -19.56 -11.43 4.78
C ILE A 39 -19.75 -11.28 3.26
N LEU A 40 -18.69 -11.38 2.47
CA LEU A 40 -18.74 -11.30 1.01
C LEU A 40 -19.65 -12.40 0.41
N LYS A 41 -19.56 -13.61 0.94
CA LYS A 41 -20.46 -14.72 0.54
C LYS A 41 -21.92 -14.41 0.83
N ASN A 42 -22.22 -13.83 2.00
CA ASN A 42 -23.61 -13.45 2.36
C ASN A 42 -24.14 -12.32 1.47
N LEU A 43 -23.26 -11.44 0.98
CA LEU A 43 -23.61 -10.41 0.00
C LEU A 43 -23.78 -10.97 -1.43
N ASN A 44 -23.40 -12.24 -1.63
CA ASN A 44 -23.33 -12.89 -2.96
C ASN A 44 -22.56 -12.00 -3.97
N SER A 45 -21.40 -11.51 -3.55
CA SER A 45 -20.63 -10.53 -4.31
C SER A 45 -19.15 -10.93 -4.43
N SER A 46 -18.59 -10.67 -5.62
CA SER A 46 -17.14 -10.63 -5.85
C SER A 46 -16.60 -9.24 -5.50
N ILE A 47 -15.29 -9.14 -5.35
CA ILE A 47 -14.63 -7.85 -5.10
C ILE A 47 -14.28 -7.21 -6.44
N ASP A 48 -14.81 -6.00 -6.69
CA ASP A 48 -14.46 -5.21 -7.87
C ASP A 48 -13.17 -4.41 -7.61
N LEU A 49 -13.02 -3.86 -6.41
CA LEU A 49 -11.84 -3.09 -6.01
C LEU A 49 -11.35 -3.53 -4.62
N LEU A 50 -10.10 -3.96 -4.55
CA LEU A 50 -9.38 -4.24 -3.32
C LEU A 50 -8.36 -3.12 -3.07
N ALA A 51 -8.55 -2.35 -2.01
CA ALA A 51 -7.62 -1.31 -1.59
C ALA A 51 -6.79 -1.81 -0.40
N LEU A 52 -5.46 -1.75 -0.51
CA LEU A 52 -4.56 -2.28 0.51
C LEU A 52 -3.22 -1.56 0.57
N GLY A 53 -2.63 -1.53 1.77
CA GLY A 53 -1.31 -0.94 1.99
C GLY A 53 -0.19 -1.80 1.39
N TYR A 54 0.76 -1.17 0.73
CA TYR A 54 1.93 -1.80 0.12
C TYR A 54 3.24 -1.46 0.85
N THR A 55 3.18 -0.56 1.82
CA THR A 55 4.29 -0.17 2.69
C THR A 55 3.74 0.41 4.00
N GLY A 56 4.60 0.67 4.98
CA GLY A 56 4.21 1.23 6.26
C GLY A 56 4.76 2.63 6.48
N ALA A 57 3.96 3.51 7.09
CA ALA A 57 4.28 4.91 7.35
C ALA A 57 5.20 5.14 8.56
N GLY A 58 5.59 4.10 9.29
CA GLY A 58 6.48 4.23 10.46
C GLY A 58 7.92 4.60 10.07
N PRO A 59 8.61 5.43 10.87
CA PRO A 59 9.95 5.96 10.56
C PRO A 59 11.08 4.93 10.69
N PHE A 60 10.78 3.66 10.94
CA PHE A 60 11.75 2.58 10.93
C PHE A 60 12.12 2.23 9.48
N PRO A 61 13.38 1.97 9.16
CA PRO A 61 14.54 1.93 10.07
C PRO A 61 15.28 3.28 10.21
N GLN A 62 15.02 4.26 9.36
CA GLN A 62 15.85 5.45 9.15
C GLN A 62 16.05 6.34 10.40
N THR A 63 15.20 6.25 11.40
CA THR A 63 15.36 7.00 12.66
C THR A 63 15.80 6.12 13.84
N TYR A 64 16.12 4.85 13.59
CA TYR A 64 16.50 3.87 14.62
C TYR A 64 17.99 3.52 14.58
N TYR A 65 18.65 3.83 13.48
CA TYR A 65 20.06 3.55 13.24
C TYR A 65 20.79 4.83 12.85
N ASP A 66 22.08 4.89 13.15
CA ASP A 66 22.93 5.99 12.71
C ASP A 66 23.26 5.81 11.22
N HIS A 67 22.86 6.78 10.40
CA HIS A 67 23.04 6.74 8.95
C HIS A 67 24.51 6.88 8.49
N ILE A 68 25.43 7.19 9.40
CA ILE A 68 26.87 7.29 9.13
C ILE A 68 27.58 6.00 9.53
N ILE A 69 27.24 5.47 10.71
CA ILE A 69 27.91 4.32 11.30
C ILE A 69 27.26 3.02 10.87
N ASP A 70 25.92 2.98 10.82
CA ASP A 70 25.12 1.76 10.63
C ASP A 70 24.54 1.67 9.21
N THR A 71 25.15 2.28 8.19
CA THR A 71 24.62 2.37 6.83
C THR A 71 24.22 1.00 6.27
N ASN A 72 25.06 -0.02 6.41
CA ASN A 72 24.77 -1.37 5.93
C ASN A 72 23.56 -2.00 6.64
N GLU A 73 23.45 -1.83 7.96
CA GLU A 73 22.33 -2.34 8.75
C GLU A 73 21.03 -1.60 8.34
N LEU A 74 21.09 -0.30 8.10
CA LEU A 74 19.98 0.50 7.59
C LEU A 74 19.44 -0.04 6.26
N GLU A 75 20.33 -0.32 5.30
CA GLU A 75 19.94 -0.85 4.01
C GLU A 75 19.31 -2.24 4.13
N VAL A 76 19.88 -3.11 4.96
CA VAL A 76 19.32 -4.44 5.24
C VAL A 76 17.93 -4.31 5.84
N LYS A 77 17.76 -3.49 6.88
CA LYS A 77 16.46 -3.30 7.56
C LYS A 77 15.42 -2.62 6.67
N ALA A 78 15.84 -1.68 5.83
CA ALA A 78 14.96 -1.06 4.83
C ALA A 78 14.43 -2.10 3.83
N ASN A 79 15.31 -2.99 3.36
CA ASN A 79 14.91 -4.06 2.44
C ASN A 79 14.01 -5.11 3.12
N GLU A 80 14.33 -5.54 4.34
CA GLU A 80 13.50 -6.46 5.13
C GLU A 80 12.08 -5.91 5.29
N LYS A 81 11.95 -4.63 5.63
CA LYS A 81 10.65 -3.95 5.73
C LYS A 81 9.87 -4.01 4.43
N LYS A 82 10.48 -3.70 3.29
CA LYS A 82 9.84 -3.79 1.98
C LYS A 82 9.34 -5.20 1.67
N VAL A 83 10.19 -6.22 1.90
CA VAL A 83 9.86 -7.62 1.66
C VAL A 83 8.66 -8.06 2.51
N GLU A 84 8.61 -7.69 3.78
CA GLU A 84 7.48 -8.03 4.67
C GLU A 84 6.17 -7.38 4.21
N PHE A 85 6.20 -6.12 3.77
CA PHE A 85 5.01 -5.46 3.25
C PHE A 85 4.52 -6.09 1.94
N PHE A 86 5.42 -6.46 1.03
CA PHE A 86 5.05 -7.15 -0.21
C PHE A 86 4.51 -8.56 0.05
N LYS A 87 5.06 -9.27 1.04
CA LYS A 87 4.53 -10.56 1.47
C LYS A 87 3.09 -10.43 2.01
N ARG A 88 2.84 -9.41 2.84
CA ARG A 88 1.48 -9.09 3.31
C ARG A 88 0.53 -8.78 2.15
N TYR A 89 0.95 -7.94 1.22
CA TYR A 89 0.18 -7.60 0.04
C TYR A 89 -0.17 -8.84 -0.78
N LYS A 90 0.81 -9.71 -1.09
CA LYS A 90 0.60 -10.97 -1.81
C LYS A 90 -0.41 -11.87 -1.11
N ASN A 91 -0.28 -12.05 0.19
CA ASN A 91 -1.24 -12.83 0.97
C ASN A 91 -2.67 -12.31 0.80
N TYR A 92 -2.86 -11.00 0.78
CA TYR A 92 -4.19 -10.43 0.61
C TYR A 92 -4.77 -10.63 -0.78
N ILE A 93 -4.01 -10.38 -1.85
CA ILE A 93 -4.51 -10.58 -3.22
C ILE A 93 -4.80 -12.06 -3.53
N GLU A 94 -4.06 -12.98 -2.94
CA GLU A 94 -4.33 -14.42 -3.03
C GLU A 94 -5.63 -14.82 -2.30
N HIS A 95 -5.92 -14.22 -1.16
CA HIS A 95 -7.12 -14.50 -0.36
C HIS A 95 -8.36 -13.78 -0.85
N PHE A 96 -8.21 -12.62 -1.46
CA PHE A 96 -9.27 -11.74 -1.94
C PHE A 96 -9.03 -11.33 -3.39
N PRO A 97 -9.15 -12.27 -4.34
CA PRO A 97 -9.01 -11.92 -5.75
C PRO A 97 -10.03 -10.85 -6.13
N ALA A 98 -9.55 -9.79 -6.74
CA ALA A 98 -10.36 -8.65 -7.16
C ALA A 98 -10.10 -8.29 -8.63
N LYS A 99 -11.03 -7.56 -9.23
CA LYS A 99 -10.87 -7.07 -10.59
C LYS A 99 -9.76 -6.02 -10.68
N TYR A 100 -9.73 -5.12 -9.70
CA TYR A 100 -8.70 -4.08 -9.54
C TYR A 100 -8.11 -4.16 -8.13
N ASN A 101 -6.79 -4.07 -8.03
CA ASN A 101 -6.09 -3.88 -6.77
C ASN A 101 -5.51 -2.46 -6.73
N LEU A 102 -5.83 -1.71 -5.68
CA LEU A 102 -5.35 -0.34 -5.48
C LEU A 102 -4.33 -0.32 -4.34
N PRO A 103 -3.01 -0.35 -4.65
CA PRO A 103 -1.99 -0.08 -3.63
C PRO A 103 -2.05 1.40 -3.24
N PHE A 104 -2.34 1.67 -1.95
CA PHE A 104 -2.53 3.03 -1.47
C PHE A 104 -2.02 3.22 -0.04
N ALA A 105 -2.09 4.46 0.45
CA ALA A 105 -1.76 4.86 1.84
C ALA A 105 -0.38 4.42 2.32
N GLY A 106 0.64 4.49 1.47
CA GLY A 106 1.94 3.93 1.83
C GLY A 106 3.11 4.88 1.74
N GLU A 107 3.01 5.97 1.01
CA GLU A 107 4.14 6.86 0.79
C GLU A 107 4.17 7.97 1.83
N TYR A 108 5.24 7.98 2.65
CA TYR A 108 5.49 9.05 3.60
C TYR A 108 6.92 9.59 3.44
N MET A 109 7.14 10.80 3.92
CA MET A 109 8.47 11.43 3.98
C MET A 109 8.63 12.19 5.28
N LEU A 110 9.85 12.14 5.84
CA LEU A 110 10.24 12.97 6.97
C LEU A 110 10.57 14.37 6.47
N GLY A 111 10.05 15.40 7.14
CA GLY A 111 10.28 16.79 6.79
C GLY A 111 11.34 17.49 7.66
N GLY A 112 11.66 18.73 7.31
CA GLY A 112 12.59 19.58 8.05
C GLY A 112 13.98 18.96 8.19
N SER A 113 14.57 19.05 9.37
CA SER A 113 15.94 18.56 9.65
C SER A 113 16.12 17.04 9.44
N LEU A 114 15.05 16.26 9.41
CA LEU A 114 15.09 14.81 9.20
C LEU A 114 14.92 14.42 7.72
N SER A 115 14.74 15.37 6.81
CA SER A 115 14.48 15.10 5.40
C SER A 115 15.58 14.29 4.70
N HIS A 116 16.83 14.45 5.12
CA HIS A 116 17.97 13.70 4.59
C HIS A 116 17.89 12.19 4.85
N LEU A 117 17.17 11.77 5.90
CA LEU A 117 16.98 10.35 6.24
C LEU A 117 16.03 9.61 5.27
N ASN A 118 15.32 10.35 4.39
CA ASN A 118 14.43 9.71 3.41
C ASN A 118 15.17 8.84 2.37
N HIS A 119 16.47 8.98 2.22
CA HIS A 119 17.27 8.09 1.39
C HIS A 119 17.35 6.66 1.94
N TYR A 120 17.15 6.48 3.24
CA TYR A 120 17.25 5.20 3.96
C TYR A 120 15.89 4.62 4.36
N ARG A 121 14.79 5.20 3.88
CA ARG A 121 13.45 4.72 4.22
C ARG A 121 13.17 3.36 3.59
N GLY A 122 12.64 2.43 4.38
CA GLY A 122 12.18 1.14 3.90
C GLY A 122 10.79 1.23 3.22
N VAL A 123 10.64 2.15 2.27
CA VAL A 123 9.38 2.44 1.56
C VAL A 123 9.53 2.07 0.10
N SER A 124 8.63 1.22 -0.39
CA SER A 124 8.55 0.85 -1.80
C SER A 124 7.81 1.92 -2.60
N ASP A 125 8.10 2.02 -3.89
CA ASP A 125 7.20 2.69 -4.81
C ASP A 125 5.98 1.80 -5.08
N ALA A 126 4.77 2.35 -5.09
CA ALA A 126 3.55 1.60 -5.39
C ALA A 126 3.63 0.86 -6.74
N PHE A 127 4.38 1.39 -7.68
CA PHE A 127 4.56 0.79 -9.00
C PHE A 127 5.33 -0.54 -8.95
N GLU A 128 6.13 -0.79 -7.90
CA GLU A 128 6.87 -2.04 -7.72
C GLU A 128 5.93 -3.25 -7.59
N VAL A 129 4.69 -3.06 -7.10
CA VAL A 129 3.73 -4.17 -6.98
C VAL A 129 3.30 -4.74 -8.32
N LYS A 130 3.38 -3.96 -9.42
CA LYS A 130 3.05 -4.45 -10.77
C LYS A 130 3.94 -5.61 -11.23
N ALA A 131 5.10 -5.81 -10.62
CA ALA A 131 5.97 -6.93 -10.92
C ALA A 131 5.36 -8.30 -10.54
N PHE A 132 4.38 -8.32 -9.65
CA PHE A 132 3.74 -9.55 -9.17
C PHE A 132 2.21 -9.47 -9.08
N ASP A 133 1.62 -8.31 -9.34
CA ASP A 133 0.17 -8.08 -9.33
C ASP A 133 -0.27 -7.42 -10.64
N PRO A 134 -0.74 -8.19 -11.62
CA PRO A 134 -1.19 -7.65 -12.90
C PRO A 134 -2.48 -6.82 -12.79
N ASN A 135 -3.26 -6.99 -11.72
CA ASN A 135 -4.49 -6.24 -11.48
C ASN A 135 -4.26 -4.92 -10.73
N ALA A 136 -3.00 -4.61 -10.38
CA ALA A 136 -2.67 -3.38 -9.67
C ALA A 136 -2.90 -2.15 -10.55
N VAL A 137 -3.62 -1.17 -10.03
CA VAL A 137 -3.83 0.15 -10.64
C VAL A 137 -3.22 1.20 -9.73
N ILE A 138 -2.24 1.94 -10.22
CA ILE A 138 -1.56 2.98 -9.46
C ILE A 138 -2.08 4.34 -9.92
N LEU A 139 -2.83 5.02 -9.06
CA LEU A 139 -3.40 6.32 -9.36
C LEU A 139 -2.47 7.45 -8.94
N LYS A 140 -2.42 8.51 -9.76
CA LYS A 140 -1.89 9.82 -9.34
C LYS A 140 -2.96 10.55 -8.50
N ASN A 141 -2.55 11.64 -7.86
CA ASN A 141 -3.50 12.50 -7.14
C ASN A 141 -4.62 12.96 -8.09
N GLY A 142 -5.87 12.83 -7.64
CA GLY A 142 -7.07 13.12 -8.45
C GLY A 142 -7.42 12.04 -9.46
N GLY A 143 -6.72 10.90 -9.47
CA GLY A 143 -7.10 9.75 -10.29
C GLY A 143 -8.33 9.02 -9.75
N SER A 144 -9.01 8.28 -10.62
CA SER A 144 -10.21 7.52 -10.26
C SER A 144 -10.35 6.23 -11.05
N ILE A 145 -11.08 5.29 -10.48
CA ILE A 145 -11.53 4.05 -11.15
C ILE A 145 -13.05 4.06 -11.14
N ASN A 146 -13.66 4.06 -12.31
CA ASN A 146 -15.10 3.88 -12.43
C ASN A 146 -15.41 2.38 -12.54
N LEU A 147 -15.96 1.80 -11.47
CA LEU A 147 -16.23 0.37 -11.40
C LEU A 147 -17.40 -0.09 -12.29
N ILE A 148 -18.17 0.83 -12.87
CA ILE A 148 -19.29 0.51 -13.77
C ILE A 148 -18.82 0.48 -15.22
N SER A 149 -18.13 1.55 -15.68
CA SER A 149 -17.64 1.67 -17.05
C SER A 149 -16.24 1.06 -17.24
N ASP A 150 -15.56 0.70 -16.15
CA ASP A 150 -14.18 0.22 -16.12
C ASP A 150 -13.12 1.26 -16.55
N ASP A 151 -13.51 2.54 -16.58
CA ASP A 151 -12.58 3.61 -16.92
C ASP A 151 -11.63 3.92 -15.77
N VAL A 152 -10.36 4.01 -16.08
CA VAL A 152 -9.32 4.45 -15.17
C VAL A 152 -8.78 5.79 -15.65
N SER A 153 -8.84 6.82 -14.79
CA SER A 153 -8.30 8.13 -15.10
C SER A 153 -7.05 8.43 -14.29
N ASN A 154 -6.12 9.15 -14.90
CA ASN A 154 -4.90 9.63 -14.25
C ASN A 154 -4.05 8.50 -13.62
N GLU A 155 -3.93 7.37 -14.31
CA GLU A 155 -3.07 6.27 -13.91
C GLU A 155 -1.60 6.66 -14.02
N ARG A 156 -0.79 6.22 -13.05
CA ARG A 156 0.66 6.34 -13.11
C ARG A 156 1.23 5.14 -13.85
N VAL A 157 2.04 5.41 -14.88
CA VAL A 157 2.56 4.39 -15.80
C VAL A 157 4.04 4.06 -15.59
N ALA A 158 4.70 4.72 -14.64
CA ALA A 158 6.12 4.51 -14.33
C ALA A 158 6.44 4.75 -12.86
N MET A 159 7.56 4.20 -12.40
CA MET A 159 8.12 4.51 -11.09
C MET A 159 8.58 5.97 -11.02
N TYR A 160 8.62 6.52 -9.80
CA TYR A 160 9.32 7.79 -9.57
C TYR A 160 10.82 7.61 -9.79
N SER A 161 11.44 8.57 -10.46
CA SER A 161 12.87 8.58 -10.63
C SER A 161 13.58 9.00 -9.33
N LYS A 162 14.89 8.71 -9.24
CA LYS A 162 15.74 9.25 -8.17
C LYS A 162 15.65 10.77 -8.07
N ASN A 163 15.51 11.43 -9.22
CA ASN A 163 15.42 12.89 -9.29
C ASN A 163 14.10 13.42 -8.70
N ASP A 164 12.99 12.71 -8.92
CA ASP A 164 11.71 13.06 -8.29
C ASP A 164 11.81 12.97 -6.77
N LEU A 165 12.43 11.90 -6.24
CA LEU A 165 12.66 11.75 -4.81
C LEU A 165 13.53 12.88 -4.24
N ASN A 166 14.64 13.22 -4.90
CA ASN A 166 15.54 14.28 -4.47
C ASN A 166 14.84 15.65 -4.48
N ASN A 167 14.04 15.94 -5.50
CA ASN A 167 13.26 17.17 -5.57
C ASN A 167 12.27 17.28 -4.41
N ARG A 168 11.53 16.19 -4.14
CA ARG A 168 10.60 16.16 -3.00
C ARG A 168 11.31 16.33 -1.65
N ILE A 169 12.46 15.67 -1.45
CA ILE A 169 13.29 15.86 -0.24
C ILE A 169 13.69 17.33 -0.09
N SER A 170 14.14 17.96 -1.19
CA SER A 170 14.53 19.38 -1.18
C SER A 170 13.35 20.31 -0.84
N GLU A 171 12.15 20.00 -1.33
CA GLU A 171 10.93 20.79 -1.03
C GLU A 171 10.54 20.73 0.44
N ILE A 172 10.65 19.56 1.08
CA ILE A 172 10.23 19.35 2.47
C ILE A 172 11.33 19.60 3.50
N SER A 173 12.55 19.89 3.08
CA SER A 173 13.68 20.22 3.95
C SER A 173 13.63 21.66 4.48
N LYS A 174 12.78 22.49 3.94
CA LYS A 174 12.56 23.89 4.33
C LYS A 174 11.63 23.95 5.54
#